data_ea8b75a25b1e05693e8996ccc08783fc
#
_entry.id   ea8b75a25b1e05693e8996ccc08783fc
#
_cell.length_a   1.000
_cell.length_b   1.000
_cell.length_c   1.000
_cell.angle_alpha   90.00
_cell.angle_beta   90.00
_cell.angle_gamma   90.00
#
_symmetry.space_group_name_H-M   'P 1'
#
loop_
_entity.id
_entity.type
_entity.pdbx_description
1 polymer ?
#
loop_
_entity_poly.entity_id
_entity_poly.type
_entity_poly.pdbx_seq_one_letter_code
_entity_poly.pdbx_strand_id
1 'polypeptide(L)'
;MIQRRTLLQTGAAVALGAPALVGLAQQSVTLKFHTFMAPQSNVWLNMHKAWMDRVEKDSGGRIKFEAYPAMQLGGSPVQLFDQARDGVVDIVWTLPGNTPGRFPRIEVFELPFMSGQAEPASRAFHEYVEKFAADEFKDVKLLAAHTHGPGLFHTKDPVTGLESLRGMKVRGGSRVISNMLGKLGATPVGMPVPAVTDALTKGTI
;
A
#
# COMPACT_ATOMS: atom_id res chain seq x y z
N MET A 1 89.47 13.83 35.68
CA MET A 1 88.04 14.10 35.92
C MET A 1 87.34 14.17 34.57
N ILE A 2 86.60 13.13 34.24
CA ILE A 2 86.06 12.94 32.89
C ILE A 2 84.53 13.24 32.99
N GLN A 3 84.12 14.27 32.24
CA GLN A 3 82.68 14.55 32.10
C GLN A 3 82.09 13.74 30.91
N ARG A 4 81.15 12.89 31.20
CA ARG A 4 80.38 12.16 30.22
C ARG A 4 79.23 13.02 29.77
N ARG A 5 79.23 13.50 28.55
CA ARG A 5 78.06 14.06 27.87
C ARG A 5 77.32 12.95 27.15
N THR A 6 76.12 12.65 27.63
CA THR A 6 75.22 11.71 27.00
C THR A 6 74.45 12.43 25.91
N LEU A 7 74.66 12.01 24.67
CA LEU A 7 73.90 12.45 23.51
C LEU A 7 72.54 11.71 23.55
N LEU A 8 71.49 12.46 23.80
CA LEU A 8 70.15 12.01 23.56
C LEU A 8 69.80 12.19 22.10
N GLN A 9 69.76 11.09 21.34
CA GLN A 9 69.20 11.07 19.99
C GLN A 9 67.68 10.99 20.11
N THR A 10 67.04 12.11 19.78
CA THR A 10 65.58 12.20 19.64
C THR A 10 65.17 11.59 18.29
N GLY A 11 64.74 10.34 18.32
CA GLY A 11 64.09 9.73 17.16
C GLY A 11 62.69 10.31 16.99
N ALA A 12 62.49 11.15 16.00
CA ALA A 12 61.14 11.59 15.58
C ALA A 12 60.46 10.43 14.87
N ALA A 13 59.53 9.79 15.55
CA ALA A 13 58.60 8.84 14.95
C ALA A 13 57.57 9.63 14.12
N VAL A 14 57.72 9.60 12.80
CA VAL A 14 56.71 10.08 11.87
C VAL A 14 55.58 9.07 11.91
N ALA A 15 54.54 9.35 12.69
CA ALA A 15 53.28 8.64 12.62
C ALA A 15 52.61 8.99 11.27
N LEU A 16 52.75 8.10 10.30
CA LEU A 16 51.95 8.10 9.09
C LEU A 16 50.49 7.91 9.50
N GLY A 17 49.77 9.03 9.63
CA GLY A 17 48.35 9.02 9.83
C GLY A 17 47.68 8.37 8.62
N ALA A 18 47.26 7.10 8.77
CA ALA A 18 46.34 6.49 7.85
C ALA A 18 45.09 7.39 7.82
N PRO A 19 44.60 7.82 6.66
CA PRO A 19 43.31 8.51 6.63
C PRO A 19 42.29 7.58 7.23
N ALA A 20 41.73 7.96 8.38
CA ALA A 20 40.57 7.32 8.90
C ALA A 20 39.50 7.46 7.80
N LEU A 21 39.24 6.37 7.11
CA LEU A 21 38.06 6.24 6.29
C LEU A 21 36.88 6.36 7.27
N VAL A 22 36.49 7.60 7.54
CA VAL A 22 35.22 7.90 8.16
C VAL A 22 34.21 7.37 7.15
N GLY A 23 33.81 6.11 7.32
CA GLY A 23 32.71 5.55 6.59
C GLY A 23 31.55 6.51 6.86
N LEU A 24 31.17 7.29 5.83
CA LEU A 24 29.96 8.07 5.87
C LEU A 24 28.87 7.08 6.21
N ALA A 25 28.46 7.04 7.48
CA ALA A 25 27.33 6.27 7.91
C ALA A 25 26.18 6.74 7.03
N GLN A 26 25.85 5.93 6.04
CA GLN A 26 24.82 6.24 5.05
C GLN A 26 23.52 6.37 5.83
N GLN A 27 23.03 7.62 5.95
CA GLN A 27 21.80 7.90 6.71
C GLN A 27 20.68 7.01 6.20
N SER A 28 20.16 6.16 7.08
CA SER A 28 18.97 5.39 6.77
C SER A 28 17.73 6.25 7.03
N VAL A 29 16.74 6.12 6.15
CA VAL A 29 15.40 6.68 6.34
C VAL A 29 14.44 5.55 6.71
N THR A 30 13.59 5.78 7.69
CA THR A 30 12.51 4.84 8.06
C THR A 30 11.20 5.45 7.58
N LEU A 31 10.47 4.70 6.74
CA LEU A 31 9.20 5.09 6.16
C LEU A 31 8.05 4.36 6.85
N LYS A 32 7.04 5.10 7.28
CA LYS A 32 5.81 4.56 7.85
C LYS A 32 4.89 4.10 6.73
N PHE A 33 4.61 2.80 6.69
CA PHE A 33 3.67 2.20 5.76
C PHE A 33 2.37 1.82 6.47
N HIS A 34 1.23 2.32 6.01
CA HIS A 34 -0.08 2.08 6.62
C HIS A 34 -1.08 1.49 5.64
N THR A 35 -1.86 0.51 6.11
CA THR A 35 -2.91 -0.14 5.31
C THR A 35 -3.99 -0.76 6.19
N PHE A 36 -5.18 -0.96 5.59
CA PHE A 36 -6.27 -1.69 6.25
C PHE A 36 -6.15 -3.22 6.12
N MET A 37 -5.18 -3.73 5.36
CA MET A 37 -5.00 -5.17 5.16
C MET A 37 -4.54 -5.85 6.46
N ALA A 38 -5.20 -6.97 6.78
CA ALA A 38 -4.84 -7.76 7.95
C ALA A 38 -3.44 -8.42 7.77
N PRO A 39 -2.65 -8.58 8.85
CA PRO A 39 -1.28 -9.10 8.76
C PRO A 39 -1.19 -10.56 8.30
N GLN A 40 -2.27 -11.34 8.42
CA GLN A 40 -2.36 -12.72 7.92
C GLN A 40 -2.90 -12.82 6.49
N SER A 41 -3.30 -11.71 5.87
CA SER A 41 -3.84 -11.72 4.51
C SER A 41 -2.77 -12.01 3.46
N ASN A 42 -3.17 -12.67 2.38
CA ASN A 42 -2.29 -12.94 1.23
C ASN A 42 -1.66 -11.65 0.68
N VAL A 43 -2.46 -10.58 0.55
CA VAL A 43 -1.99 -9.28 0.06
C VAL A 43 -0.90 -8.71 0.97
N TRP A 44 -1.07 -8.80 2.28
CA TRP A 44 -0.04 -8.36 3.21
C TRP A 44 1.26 -9.17 3.07
N LEU A 45 1.16 -10.49 3.13
CA LEU A 45 2.33 -11.37 3.17
C LEU A 45 3.10 -11.39 1.85
N ASN A 46 2.38 -11.53 0.73
CA ASN A 46 3.01 -11.80 -0.57
C ASN A 46 3.16 -10.56 -1.45
N MET A 47 2.57 -9.43 -1.08
CA MET A 47 2.69 -8.17 -1.80
C MET A 47 3.37 -7.09 -0.94
N HIS A 48 2.74 -6.64 0.13
CA HIS A 48 3.25 -5.50 0.90
C HIS A 48 4.57 -5.82 1.60
N LYS A 49 4.58 -6.89 2.40
CA LYS A 49 5.78 -7.31 3.13
C LYS A 49 6.90 -7.70 2.17
N ALA A 50 6.62 -8.48 1.15
CA ALA A 50 7.61 -8.89 0.17
C ALA A 50 8.22 -7.69 -0.58
N TRP A 51 7.40 -6.68 -0.91
CA TRP A 51 7.87 -5.44 -1.51
C TRP A 51 8.78 -4.64 -0.56
N MET A 52 8.36 -4.45 0.69
CA MET A 52 9.16 -3.74 1.69
C MET A 52 10.50 -4.43 1.94
N ASP A 53 10.49 -5.75 2.16
CA ASP A 53 11.71 -6.55 2.37
C ASP A 53 12.69 -6.41 1.17
N ARG A 54 12.14 -6.37 -0.05
CA ARG A 54 12.94 -6.16 -1.26
C ARG A 54 13.55 -4.77 -1.34
N VAL A 55 12.76 -3.73 -1.05
CA VAL A 55 13.26 -2.34 -1.05
C VAL A 55 14.35 -2.15 0.02
N GLU A 56 14.17 -2.70 1.21
CA GLU A 56 15.19 -2.67 2.26
C GLU A 56 16.50 -3.33 1.79
N LYS A 57 16.38 -4.51 1.18
CA LYS A 57 17.53 -5.25 0.63
C LYS A 57 18.20 -4.48 -0.51
N ASP A 58 17.45 -4.05 -1.51
CA ASP A 58 17.97 -3.42 -2.73
C ASP A 58 18.57 -2.03 -2.43
N SER A 59 18.08 -1.36 -1.38
CA SER A 59 18.66 -0.11 -0.88
C SER A 59 19.92 -0.30 -0.02
N GLY A 60 20.31 -1.55 0.26
CA GLY A 60 21.42 -1.82 1.20
C GLY A 60 21.12 -1.35 2.63
N GLY A 61 19.84 -1.38 3.06
CA GLY A 61 19.40 -0.95 4.38
C GLY A 61 19.29 0.57 4.55
N ARG A 62 19.42 1.35 3.47
CA ARG A 62 19.21 2.81 3.51
C ARG A 62 17.75 3.20 3.67
N ILE A 63 16.83 2.39 3.15
CA ILE A 63 15.40 2.53 3.33
C ILE A 63 14.94 1.41 4.24
N LYS A 64 14.24 1.76 5.30
CA LYS A 64 13.62 0.83 6.25
C LYS A 64 12.13 1.14 6.33
N PHE A 65 11.35 0.16 6.75
CA PHE A 65 9.91 0.34 6.91
C PHE A 65 9.47 0.09 8.35
N GLU A 66 8.58 0.95 8.81
CA GLU A 66 7.77 0.76 9.99
C GLU A 66 6.33 0.55 9.53
N ALA A 67 5.87 -0.69 9.61
CA ALA A 67 4.65 -1.12 8.95
C ALA A 67 3.48 -1.28 9.92
N TYR A 68 2.33 -0.72 9.56
CA TYR A 68 1.11 -0.64 10.35
C TYR A 68 -0.07 -1.27 9.59
N PRO A 69 -0.22 -2.61 9.59
CA PRO A 69 -1.38 -3.30 9.01
C PRO A 69 -2.64 -3.09 9.86
N ALA A 70 -3.78 -3.49 9.31
CA ALA A 70 -5.08 -3.50 9.99
C ALA A 70 -5.45 -2.18 10.69
N MET A 71 -5.11 -1.05 10.08
CA MET A 71 -5.39 0.30 10.62
C MET A 71 -4.77 0.58 12.00
N GLN A 72 -3.61 0.02 12.32
CA GLN A 72 -2.96 0.15 13.64
C GLN A 72 -2.65 1.59 14.06
N LEU A 73 -2.49 2.52 13.11
CA LEU A 73 -2.35 3.96 13.41
C LEU A 73 -3.70 4.68 13.56
N GLY A 74 -4.79 3.93 13.56
CA GLY A 74 -6.13 4.47 13.71
C GLY A 74 -6.73 5.00 12.40
N GLY A 75 -7.97 5.49 12.52
CA GLY A 75 -8.78 5.91 11.39
C GLY A 75 -9.52 4.75 10.72
N SER A 76 -9.96 4.98 9.49
CA SER A 76 -10.67 4.03 8.66
C SER A 76 -10.06 3.97 7.24
N PRO A 77 -10.34 2.94 6.43
CA PRO A 77 -9.83 2.85 5.06
C PRO A 77 -10.12 4.07 4.19
N VAL A 78 -11.19 4.80 4.46
CA VAL A 78 -11.55 6.05 3.76
C VAL A 78 -10.52 7.16 3.98
N GLN A 79 -9.85 7.17 5.13
CA GLN A 79 -8.92 8.22 5.55
C GLN A 79 -7.46 7.96 5.12
N LEU A 80 -7.13 6.78 4.61
CA LEU A 80 -5.74 6.42 4.28
C LEU A 80 -5.09 7.38 3.28
N PHE A 81 -5.82 7.77 2.23
CA PHE A 81 -5.28 8.73 1.26
C PHE A 81 -4.93 10.08 1.93
N ASP A 82 -5.83 10.56 2.79
CA ASP A 82 -5.60 11.82 3.51
C ASP A 82 -4.43 11.71 4.47
N GLN A 83 -4.24 10.57 5.13
CA GLN A 83 -3.09 10.35 6.01
C GLN A 83 -1.76 10.45 5.27
N ALA A 84 -1.68 9.93 4.04
CA ALA A 84 -0.48 10.10 3.20
C ALA A 84 -0.32 11.54 2.71
N ARG A 85 -1.40 12.16 2.22
CA ARG A 85 -1.38 13.54 1.75
C ARG A 85 -0.95 14.52 2.85
N ASP A 86 -1.44 14.31 4.06
CA ASP A 86 -1.21 15.22 5.20
C ASP A 86 0.09 14.87 5.96
N GLY A 87 0.86 13.88 5.50
CA GLY A 87 2.15 13.49 6.09
C GLY A 87 2.04 12.80 7.45
N VAL A 88 0.88 12.25 7.80
CA VAL A 88 0.71 11.41 9.02
C VAL A 88 1.51 10.12 8.89
N VAL A 89 1.55 9.59 7.68
CA VAL A 89 2.37 8.44 7.26
C VAL A 89 3.03 8.73 5.92
N ASP A 90 4.11 8.03 5.61
CA ASP A 90 4.86 8.26 4.37
C ASP A 90 4.25 7.52 3.18
N ILE A 91 3.72 6.32 3.41
CA ILE A 91 3.17 5.46 2.37
C ILE A 91 1.87 4.82 2.85
N VAL A 92 0.89 4.78 1.96
CA VAL A 92 -0.34 4.01 2.17
C VAL A 92 -0.60 3.08 1.00
N TRP A 93 -1.21 1.95 1.29
CA TRP A 93 -1.91 1.18 0.28
C TRP A 93 -3.41 1.22 0.59
N THR A 94 -4.20 1.68 -0.37
CA THR A 94 -5.64 1.86 -0.20
C THR A 94 -6.40 1.57 -1.51
N LEU A 95 -7.70 1.42 -1.39
CA LEU A 95 -8.62 1.32 -2.54
C LEU A 95 -9.28 2.70 -2.77
N PRO A 96 -9.05 3.33 -3.92
CA PRO A 96 -9.70 4.62 -4.25
C PRO A 96 -11.23 4.56 -4.17
N GLY A 97 -11.84 3.41 -4.46
CA GLY A 97 -13.28 3.18 -4.31
C GLY A 97 -13.82 3.36 -2.88
N ASN A 98 -12.96 3.39 -1.85
CA ASN A 98 -13.37 3.74 -0.48
C ASN A 98 -13.76 5.23 -0.33
N THR A 99 -13.36 6.10 -1.28
CA THR A 99 -13.66 7.54 -1.30
C THR A 99 -14.48 7.91 -2.54
N PRO A 100 -15.78 7.58 -2.57
CA PRO A 100 -16.62 7.76 -3.76
C PRO A 100 -16.55 9.18 -4.32
N GLY A 101 -16.35 9.28 -5.64
CA GLY A 101 -16.32 10.56 -6.37
C GLY A 101 -15.02 11.36 -6.23
N ARG A 102 -14.04 10.91 -5.43
CA ARG A 102 -12.74 11.58 -5.32
C ARG A 102 -11.84 11.31 -6.53
N PHE A 103 -11.95 10.13 -7.11
CA PHE A 103 -11.13 9.65 -8.22
C PHE A 103 -12.02 9.21 -9.40
N PRO A 104 -12.79 10.10 -10.01
CA PRO A 104 -13.85 9.72 -10.97
C PRO A 104 -13.32 9.06 -12.25
N ARG A 105 -12.10 9.40 -12.71
CA ARG A 105 -11.55 8.83 -13.94
C ARG A 105 -11.14 7.39 -13.78
N ILE A 106 -10.58 7.02 -12.62
CA ILE A 106 -10.15 5.64 -12.42
C ILE A 106 -11.31 4.68 -12.16
N GLU A 107 -12.50 5.19 -11.82
CA GLU A 107 -13.71 4.38 -11.65
C GLU A 107 -14.10 3.61 -12.93
N VAL A 108 -13.59 4.02 -14.11
CA VAL A 108 -13.80 3.28 -15.35
C VAL A 108 -13.30 1.83 -15.27
N PHE A 109 -12.25 1.57 -14.52
CA PHE A 109 -11.75 0.20 -14.32
C PHE A 109 -12.60 -0.66 -13.37
N GLU A 110 -13.59 -0.08 -12.71
CA GLU A 110 -14.58 -0.80 -11.92
C GLU A 110 -15.84 -1.19 -12.72
N LEU A 111 -15.93 -0.74 -13.98
CA LEU A 111 -17.07 -1.08 -14.84
C LEU A 111 -17.05 -2.57 -15.20
N PRO A 112 -18.22 -3.20 -15.32
CA PRO A 112 -18.33 -4.58 -15.76
C PRO A 112 -17.55 -4.83 -17.06
N PHE A 113 -16.87 -5.97 -17.15
CA PHE A 113 -16.13 -6.43 -18.32
C PHE A 113 -14.88 -5.62 -18.69
N MET A 114 -14.49 -4.59 -17.91
CA MET A 114 -13.28 -3.81 -18.18
C MET A 114 -11.98 -4.59 -17.90
N SER A 115 -11.99 -5.53 -16.99
CA SER A 115 -10.81 -6.35 -16.70
C SER A 115 -11.14 -7.84 -16.66
N GLY A 116 -10.32 -8.65 -17.32
CA GLY A 116 -10.44 -10.11 -17.30
C GLY A 116 -9.40 -10.77 -16.41
N GLN A 117 -8.14 -10.36 -16.51
CA GLN A 117 -7.00 -10.90 -15.76
C GLN A 117 -6.28 -9.76 -15.03
N ALA A 118 -5.86 -10.04 -13.80
CA ALA A 118 -5.27 -9.02 -12.93
C ALA A 118 -3.98 -8.40 -13.49
N GLU A 119 -3.06 -9.20 -14.04
CA GLU A 119 -1.77 -8.70 -14.49
C GLU A 119 -1.89 -7.74 -15.70
N PRO A 120 -2.47 -8.12 -16.84
CA PRO A 120 -2.61 -7.20 -17.98
C PRO A 120 -3.50 -5.99 -17.63
N ALA A 121 -4.56 -6.19 -16.84
CA ALA A 121 -5.41 -5.09 -16.39
C ALA A 121 -4.65 -4.11 -15.49
N SER A 122 -3.78 -4.60 -14.61
CA SER A 122 -2.95 -3.74 -13.75
C SER A 122 -1.95 -2.92 -14.56
N ARG A 123 -1.33 -3.49 -15.59
CA ARG A 123 -0.44 -2.75 -16.49
C ARG A 123 -1.19 -1.63 -17.19
N ALA A 124 -2.33 -1.97 -17.79
CA ALA A 124 -3.18 -1.01 -18.49
C ALA A 124 -3.70 0.09 -17.54
N PHE A 125 -4.08 -0.28 -16.32
CA PHE A 125 -4.54 0.66 -15.32
C PHE A 125 -3.44 1.64 -14.90
N HIS A 126 -2.23 1.14 -14.65
CA HIS A 126 -1.10 1.99 -14.29
C HIS A 126 -0.79 3.02 -15.39
N GLU A 127 -0.68 2.55 -16.64
CA GLU A 127 -0.48 3.45 -17.79
C GLU A 127 -1.63 4.44 -17.97
N TYR A 128 -2.86 4.00 -17.76
CA TYR A 128 -4.03 4.88 -17.84
C TYR A 128 -3.97 5.99 -16.80
N VAL A 129 -3.63 5.64 -15.56
CA VAL A 129 -3.52 6.64 -14.49
C VAL A 129 -2.42 7.65 -14.81
N GLU A 130 -1.25 7.20 -15.25
CA GLU A 130 -0.16 8.10 -15.62
C GLU A 130 -0.53 9.05 -16.77
N LYS A 131 -1.26 8.57 -17.75
CA LYS A 131 -1.60 9.34 -18.96
C LYS A 131 -2.83 10.23 -18.81
N PHE A 132 -3.84 9.77 -18.07
CA PHE A 132 -5.18 10.38 -18.11
C PHE A 132 -5.75 10.76 -16.75
N ALA A 133 -5.16 10.31 -15.65
CA ALA A 133 -5.68 10.54 -14.30
C ALA A 133 -4.60 10.98 -13.28
N ALA A 134 -3.41 11.36 -13.73
CA ALA A 134 -2.32 11.76 -12.85
C ALA A 134 -2.68 12.95 -11.95
N ASP A 135 -3.52 13.87 -12.42
CA ASP A 135 -3.98 15.03 -11.67
C ASP A 135 -4.93 14.66 -10.50
N GLU A 136 -5.57 13.48 -10.52
CA GLU A 136 -6.32 12.97 -9.38
C GLU A 136 -5.42 12.62 -8.18
N PHE A 137 -4.13 12.40 -8.43
CA PHE A 137 -3.11 12.05 -7.44
C PHE A 137 -2.06 13.14 -7.21
N LYS A 138 -2.30 14.38 -7.68
CA LYS A 138 -1.31 15.48 -7.64
C LYS A 138 -0.77 15.80 -6.25
N ASP A 139 -1.54 15.52 -5.20
CA ASP A 139 -1.18 15.83 -3.82
C ASP A 139 -0.33 14.73 -3.16
N VAL A 140 -0.07 13.63 -3.87
CA VAL A 140 0.76 12.51 -3.42
C VAL A 140 1.64 12.01 -4.57
N LYS A 141 2.67 11.22 -4.27
CA LYS A 141 3.41 10.48 -5.28
C LYS A 141 2.79 9.10 -5.46
N LEU A 142 2.16 8.86 -6.60
CA LEU A 142 1.71 7.52 -6.96
C LEU A 142 2.93 6.62 -7.20
N LEU A 143 3.05 5.53 -6.45
CA LEU A 143 4.11 4.54 -6.63
C LEU A 143 3.68 3.43 -7.58
N ALA A 144 2.45 2.98 -7.47
CA ALA A 144 1.84 1.99 -8.36
C ALA A 144 0.32 2.08 -8.32
N ALA A 145 -0.30 1.78 -9.45
CA ALA A 145 -1.73 1.52 -9.56
C ALA A 145 -1.93 0.11 -10.12
N HIS A 146 -2.81 -0.67 -9.50
CA HIS A 146 -3.07 -2.03 -9.93
C HIS A 146 -4.52 -2.42 -9.71
N THR A 147 -4.98 -3.45 -10.41
CA THR A 147 -6.28 -4.09 -10.21
C THR A 147 -6.09 -5.47 -9.58
N HIS A 148 -7.14 -6.03 -9.03
CA HIS A 148 -7.24 -7.45 -8.71
C HIS A 148 -7.97 -8.21 -9.84
N GLY A 149 -8.11 -9.52 -9.71
CA GLY A 149 -8.93 -10.32 -10.61
C GLY A 149 -10.41 -9.93 -10.55
N PRO A 150 -11.24 -10.45 -11.46
CA PRO A 150 -12.68 -10.19 -11.48
C PRO A 150 -13.34 -10.44 -10.13
N GLY A 151 -14.30 -9.59 -9.77
CA GLY A 151 -15.15 -9.78 -8.60
C GLY A 151 -16.06 -10.99 -8.77
N LEU A 152 -16.21 -11.77 -7.70
CA LEU A 152 -17.08 -12.95 -7.67
C LEU A 152 -18.14 -12.77 -6.60
N PHE A 153 -19.30 -13.41 -6.81
CA PHE A 153 -20.30 -13.54 -5.78
C PHE A 153 -19.90 -14.63 -4.78
N HIS A 154 -19.89 -14.28 -3.51
CA HIS A 154 -19.72 -15.21 -2.40
C HIS A 154 -21.00 -15.17 -1.60
N THR A 155 -21.84 -16.17 -1.76
CA THR A 155 -23.21 -16.22 -1.22
C THR A 155 -23.46 -17.56 -0.53
N LYS A 156 -24.40 -17.58 0.42
CA LYS A 156 -24.79 -18.81 1.10
C LYS A 156 -25.45 -19.79 0.12
N ASP A 157 -26.36 -19.28 -0.70
CA ASP A 157 -27.06 -20.06 -1.71
C ASP A 157 -26.50 -19.75 -3.10
N PRO A 158 -26.47 -20.72 -4.03
CA PRO A 158 -25.93 -20.50 -5.37
C PRO A 158 -26.68 -19.40 -6.14
N VAL A 159 -25.92 -18.50 -6.79
CA VAL A 159 -26.48 -17.55 -7.75
C VAL A 159 -26.47 -18.19 -9.13
N THR A 160 -27.65 -18.63 -9.59
CA THR A 160 -27.84 -19.34 -10.86
C THR A 160 -28.35 -18.44 -11.99
N GLY A 161 -28.78 -17.23 -11.66
CA GLY A 161 -29.29 -16.25 -12.63
C GLY A 161 -29.64 -14.93 -11.95
N LEU A 162 -30.12 -13.95 -12.72
CA LEU A 162 -30.49 -12.62 -12.23
C LEU A 162 -31.59 -12.68 -11.15
N GLU A 163 -32.52 -13.60 -11.26
CA GLU A 163 -33.61 -13.74 -10.29
C GLU A 163 -33.07 -14.10 -8.89
N SER A 164 -31.96 -14.82 -8.81
CA SER A 164 -31.30 -15.14 -7.52
C SER A 164 -30.81 -13.91 -6.77
N LEU A 165 -30.55 -12.81 -7.47
CA LEU A 165 -30.06 -11.57 -6.87
C LEU A 165 -31.19 -10.69 -6.31
N ARG A 166 -32.44 -10.93 -6.70
CA ARG A 166 -33.58 -10.06 -6.33
C ARG A 166 -33.74 -9.96 -4.82
N GLY A 167 -33.55 -8.75 -4.28
CA GLY A 167 -33.65 -8.47 -2.84
C GLY A 167 -32.51 -9.02 -1.98
N MET A 168 -31.56 -9.79 -2.57
CA MET A 168 -30.38 -10.30 -1.84
C MET A 168 -29.54 -9.13 -1.36
N LYS A 169 -29.22 -9.11 -0.07
CA LYS A 169 -28.28 -8.14 0.49
C LYS A 169 -26.86 -8.55 0.11
N VAL A 170 -26.19 -7.73 -0.68
CA VAL A 170 -24.83 -8.01 -1.18
C VAL A 170 -23.90 -6.85 -0.86
N ARG A 171 -22.74 -7.15 -0.33
CA ARG A 171 -21.72 -6.13 -0.08
C ARG A 171 -21.26 -5.50 -1.39
N GLY A 172 -21.35 -4.17 -1.51
CA GLY A 172 -20.74 -3.37 -2.57
C GLY A 172 -19.41 -2.78 -2.08
N GLY A 173 -18.32 -3.04 -2.80
CA GLY A 173 -16.99 -2.55 -2.42
C GLY A 173 -16.72 -1.09 -2.78
N SER A 174 -17.51 -0.55 -3.71
CA SER A 174 -17.41 0.82 -4.19
C SER A 174 -18.78 1.33 -4.63
N ARG A 175 -18.84 2.61 -4.99
CA ARG A 175 -20.05 3.23 -5.56
C ARG A 175 -20.47 2.57 -6.87
N VAL A 176 -19.53 2.29 -7.75
CA VAL A 176 -19.79 1.67 -9.05
C VAL A 176 -20.36 0.27 -8.87
N ILE A 177 -19.75 -0.55 -8.03
CA ILE A 177 -20.23 -1.90 -7.72
C ILE A 177 -21.61 -1.87 -7.05
N SER A 178 -21.83 -0.96 -6.10
CA SER A 178 -23.16 -0.83 -5.46
C SER A 178 -24.25 -0.44 -6.46
N ASN A 179 -23.95 0.47 -7.39
CA ASN A 179 -24.90 0.85 -8.45
C ASN A 179 -25.19 -0.34 -9.39
N MET A 180 -24.16 -1.11 -9.76
CA MET A 180 -24.34 -2.31 -10.58
C MET A 180 -25.25 -3.33 -9.88
N LEU A 181 -24.96 -3.64 -8.61
CA LEU A 181 -25.76 -4.58 -7.82
C LEU A 181 -27.25 -4.15 -7.73
N GLY A 182 -27.50 -2.87 -7.50
CA GLY A 182 -28.87 -2.33 -7.48
C GLY A 182 -29.58 -2.49 -8.82
N LYS A 183 -28.88 -2.26 -9.95
CA LYS A 183 -29.43 -2.47 -11.31
C LYS A 183 -29.71 -3.94 -11.62
N LEU A 184 -28.99 -4.86 -10.99
CA LEU A 184 -29.20 -6.31 -11.08
C LEU A 184 -30.31 -6.81 -10.13
N GLY A 185 -30.94 -5.93 -9.36
CA GLY A 185 -32.07 -6.27 -8.46
C GLY A 185 -31.63 -6.64 -7.05
N ALA A 186 -30.34 -6.62 -6.72
CA ALA A 186 -29.86 -6.83 -5.37
C ALA A 186 -30.05 -5.60 -4.49
N THR A 187 -29.92 -5.76 -3.19
CA THR A 187 -29.87 -4.69 -2.21
C THR A 187 -28.39 -4.47 -1.80
N PRO A 188 -27.69 -3.47 -2.39
CA PRO A 188 -26.29 -3.25 -2.09
C PRO A 188 -26.11 -2.69 -0.68
N VAL A 189 -25.12 -3.21 0.05
CA VAL A 189 -24.69 -2.70 1.35
C VAL A 189 -23.20 -2.27 1.24
N GLY A 190 -22.96 -0.96 1.23
CA GLY A 190 -21.61 -0.41 1.09
C GLY A 190 -20.84 -0.53 2.40
N MET A 191 -19.67 -1.19 2.36
CA MET A 191 -18.75 -1.23 3.50
C MET A 191 -17.33 -1.57 3.08
N PRO A 192 -16.30 -1.09 3.82
CA PRO A 192 -14.91 -1.48 3.59
C PRO A 192 -14.68 -2.94 4.03
N VAL A 193 -13.63 -3.57 3.47
CA VAL A 193 -13.31 -4.98 3.69
C VAL A 193 -13.22 -5.38 5.18
N PRO A 194 -12.61 -4.59 6.10
CA PRO A 194 -12.55 -4.99 7.51
C PRO A 194 -13.90 -5.18 8.20
N ALA A 195 -14.96 -4.55 7.69
CA ALA A 195 -16.31 -4.67 8.27
C ALA A 195 -17.09 -5.90 7.79
N VAL A 196 -16.61 -6.62 6.76
CA VAL A 196 -17.35 -7.69 6.09
C VAL A 196 -17.60 -8.87 7.02
N THR A 197 -16.61 -9.33 7.77
CA THR A 197 -16.76 -10.48 8.66
C THR A 197 -17.82 -10.25 9.74
N ASP A 198 -17.81 -9.07 10.36
CA ASP A 198 -18.82 -8.68 11.34
C ASP A 198 -20.22 -8.58 10.71
N ALA A 199 -20.32 -8.01 9.52
CA ALA A 199 -21.58 -7.90 8.79
C ALA A 199 -22.18 -9.26 8.42
N LEU A 200 -21.35 -10.22 8.00
CA LEU A 200 -21.76 -11.61 7.76
C LEU A 200 -22.24 -12.29 9.04
N THR A 201 -21.51 -12.15 10.13
CA THR A 201 -21.86 -12.73 11.43
C THR A 201 -23.20 -12.21 11.96
N LYS A 202 -23.49 -10.94 11.72
CA LYS A 202 -24.72 -10.27 12.14
C LYS A 202 -25.88 -10.40 11.15
N GLY A 203 -25.67 -11.04 10.00
CA GLY A 203 -26.70 -11.16 8.95
C GLY A 203 -27.07 -9.81 8.32
N THR A 204 -26.15 -8.84 8.31
CA THR A 204 -26.35 -7.56 7.64
C THR A 204 -26.25 -7.69 6.13
N ILE A 205 -25.44 -8.64 5.69
CA ILE A 205 -25.27 -9.07 4.29
C ILE A 205 -25.35 -10.57 4.22
#